data_b9949ca0420a6643f58b316759079734
#
_entry.id   b9949ca0420a6643f58b316759079734
#
_cell.length_a   1.000
_cell.length_b   1.000
_cell.length_c   1.000
_cell.angle_alpha   90.00
_cell.angle_beta   90.00
_cell.angle_gamma   90.00
#
_symmetry.space_group_name_H-M   'P 1'
#
loop_
_entity.id
_entity.type
_entity.pdbx_description
1 polymer ?
#
loop_
_entity_poly.entity_id
_entity_poly.type
_entity_poly.pdbx_seq_one_letter_code
_entity_poly.pdbx_strand_id
1 'polypeptide(L)'
;MMQPRLKHFGWGREGESLTSAEEAFVFERIEQRFGPLADGEVEPPRLEDLKLESPRLNPPASLSFCSTALYDRAAHTYGKSFPDYVRGLVGDYSSAPDVVAYPRTEEEILAVLDWAGDAQASVTPFWRGIERRRRG
;
A
#
# COMPACT_ATOMS: atom_id res chain seq x y z
N MET A 1 -8.96 12.00 -17.94
CA MET A 1 -7.61 12.01 -17.33
C MET A 1 -7.59 10.95 -16.22
N MET A 2 -6.70 9.96 -16.31
CA MET A 2 -6.60 8.91 -15.31
C MET A 2 -6.00 9.52 -14.03
N GLN A 3 -6.66 9.32 -12.89
CA GLN A 3 -6.09 9.79 -11.62
C GLN A 3 -4.82 8.99 -11.31
N PRO A 4 -3.73 9.65 -10.82
CA PRO A 4 -2.53 8.95 -10.42
C PRO A 4 -2.86 7.91 -9.34
N ARG A 5 -2.18 6.77 -9.40
CA ARG A 5 -2.37 5.69 -8.42
C ARG A 5 -1.89 6.12 -7.03
N LEU A 6 -2.35 5.45 -6.00
CA LEU A 6 -1.88 5.69 -4.63
C LEU A 6 -0.40 5.32 -4.52
N LYS A 7 0.31 5.97 -3.61
CA LYS A 7 1.66 5.52 -3.24
C LYS A 7 1.60 4.10 -2.69
N HIS A 8 2.57 3.26 -3.07
CA HIS A 8 2.70 1.93 -2.47
C HIS A 8 3.05 2.02 -0.98
N PHE A 9 3.68 3.11 -0.57
CA PHE A 9 4.12 3.44 0.77
C PHE A 9 3.52 4.79 1.20
N GLY A 10 3.07 4.88 2.45
CA GLY A 10 2.54 6.11 3.02
C GLY A 10 1.16 6.52 2.51
N TRP A 11 0.87 7.81 2.62
CA TRP A 11 -0.41 8.42 2.23
C TRP A 11 -0.25 9.21 0.93
N GLY A 12 -1.37 9.47 0.28
CA GLY A 12 -1.43 10.28 -0.94
C GLY A 12 -1.21 9.48 -2.21
N ARG A 13 -1.06 10.20 -3.32
CA ARG A 13 -0.91 9.64 -4.66
C ARG A 13 0.52 9.80 -5.16
N GLU A 14 0.92 8.99 -6.14
CA GLU A 14 2.20 9.15 -6.80
C GLU A 14 2.29 10.53 -7.44
N GLY A 15 3.44 11.20 -7.25
CA GLY A 15 3.66 12.57 -7.70
C GLY A 15 3.11 13.67 -6.78
N GLU A 16 2.36 13.33 -5.74
CA GLU A 16 1.98 14.30 -4.70
C GLU A 16 3.11 14.44 -3.67
N SER A 17 3.53 15.66 -3.42
CA SER A 17 4.47 16.05 -2.36
C SER A 17 3.98 17.33 -1.68
N LEU A 18 4.44 17.58 -0.49
CA LEU A 18 4.27 18.88 0.16
C LEU A 18 5.01 19.94 -0.65
N THR A 19 4.49 21.14 -0.65
CA THR A 19 5.25 22.30 -1.11
C THR A 19 6.32 22.65 -0.08
N SER A 20 7.38 23.34 -0.48
CA SER A 20 8.44 23.74 0.45
C SER A 20 7.93 24.60 1.61
N ALA A 21 6.85 25.36 1.40
CA ALA A 21 6.20 26.12 2.47
C ALA A 21 5.45 25.24 3.47
N GLU A 22 4.76 24.20 2.99
CA GLU A 22 4.08 23.22 3.84
C GLU A 22 5.09 22.38 4.62
N GLU A 23 6.18 21.96 3.98
CA GLU A 23 7.27 21.25 4.65
C GLU A 23 7.87 22.10 5.76
N ALA A 24 8.25 23.36 5.49
CA ALA A 24 8.81 24.24 6.48
C ALA A 24 7.85 24.46 7.66
N PHE A 25 6.55 24.63 7.39
CA PHE A 25 5.53 24.74 8.43
C PHE A 25 5.42 23.49 9.30
N VAL A 26 5.46 22.30 8.69
CA VAL A 26 5.39 21.03 9.42
C VAL A 26 6.63 20.86 10.28
N PHE A 27 7.83 21.08 9.74
CA PHE A 27 9.08 20.97 10.47
C PHE A 27 9.13 21.92 11.66
N GLU A 28 8.78 23.20 11.47
CA GLU A 28 8.70 24.17 12.56
C GLU A 28 7.80 23.69 13.70
N ARG A 29 6.62 23.14 13.38
CA ARG A 29 5.69 22.60 14.38
C ARG A 29 6.23 21.40 15.13
N ILE A 30 6.95 20.52 14.43
CA ILE A 30 7.57 19.34 15.03
C ILE A 30 8.69 19.80 15.98
N GLU A 31 9.56 20.69 15.55
CA GLU A 31 10.65 21.20 16.37
C GLU A 31 10.15 21.96 17.62
N GLN A 32 9.08 22.75 17.47
CA GLN A 32 8.45 23.42 18.61
C GLN A 32 7.89 22.43 19.64
N ARG A 33 7.46 21.26 19.20
CA ARG A 33 6.82 20.25 20.07
C ARG A 33 7.82 19.26 20.69
N PHE A 34 8.81 18.86 19.93
CA PHE A 34 9.71 17.73 20.27
C PHE A 34 11.18 18.16 20.43
N GLY A 35 11.50 19.40 20.15
CA GLY A 35 12.88 19.91 20.11
C GLY A 35 13.53 19.72 18.75
N PRO A 36 14.81 20.09 18.61
CA PRO A 36 15.55 19.99 17.36
C PRO A 36 15.48 18.59 16.77
N LEU A 37 15.18 18.50 15.48
CA LEU A 37 15.20 17.23 14.77
C LEU A 37 16.63 16.74 14.59
N ALA A 38 16.81 15.43 14.65
CA ALA A 38 18.10 14.82 14.34
C ALA A 38 18.44 15.05 12.86
N ASP A 39 19.72 15.26 12.57
CA ASP A 39 20.19 15.37 11.19
C ASP A 39 20.00 14.06 10.43
N GLY A 40 19.42 14.17 9.27
CA GLY A 40 19.29 13.07 8.31
C GLY A 40 17.84 12.76 7.95
N GLU A 41 17.54 12.89 6.66
CA GLU A 41 16.29 12.41 6.10
C GLU A 41 16.43 10.93 5.78
N VAL A 42 15.42 10.14 6.14
CA VAL A 42 15.28 8.76 5.71
C VAL A 42 14.41 8.74 4.46
N GLU A 43 15.00 8.52 3.31
CA GLU A 43 14.24 8.34 2.09
C GLU A 43 13.51 6.99 2.10
N PRO A 44 12.21 6.98 1.81
CA PRO A 44 11.48 5.72 1.66
C PRO A 44 12.03 4.92 0.46
N PRO A 45 12.07 3.58 0.55
CA PRO A 45 12.54 2.76 -0.56
C PRO A 45 11.67 2.96 -1.79
N ARG A 46 12.28 3.02 -2.97
CA ARG A 46 11.57 3.05 -4.24
C ARG A 46 10.93 1.69 -4.51
N LEU A 47 9.85 1.69 -5.26
CA LEU A 47 9.13 0.44 -5.57
C LEU A 47 10.06 -0.59 -6.22
N GLU A 48 10.90 -0.16 -7.16
CA GLU A 48 11.85 -1.02 -7.89
C GLU A 48 12.95 -1.62 -7.01
N ASP A 49 13.25 -1.00 -5.87
CA ASP A 49 14.27 -1.46 -4.93
C ASP A 49 13.73 -2.45 -3.88
N LEU A 50 12.40 -2.62 -3.84
CA LEU A 50 11.76 -3.52 -2.89
C LEU A 50 12.08 -4.99 -3.23
N LYS A 51 12.51 -5.71 -2.22
CA LYS A 51 12.79 -7.15 -2.32
C LYS A 51 11.65 -7.93 -1.67
N LEU A 52 10.59 -8.18 -2.43
CA LEU A 52 9.53 -9.08 -2.03
C LEU A 52 9.91 -10.52 -2.40
N GLU A 53 9.57 -11.45 -1.51
CA GLU A 53 9.65 -12.86 -1.88
C GLU A 53 8.75 -13.17 -3.08
N SER A 54 9.16 -14.14 -3.89
CA SER A 54 8.34 -14.61 -5.01
C SER A 54 6.97 -15.09 -4.50
N PRO A 55 5.89 -14.80 -5.22
CA PRO A 55 4.57 -15.28 -4.82
C PRO A 55 4.57 -16.82 -4.85
N ARG A 56 4.05 -17.44 -3.79
CA ARG A 56 3.91 -18.90 -3.67
C ARG A 56 2.67 -19.40 -4.39
N LEU A 57 1.70 -18.50 -4.65
CA LEU A 57 0.44 -18.79 -5.30
C LEU A 57 0.42 -18.19 -6.71
N ASN A 58 -0.14 -18.95 -7.65
CA ASN A 58 -0.31 -18.50 -9.03
C ASN A 58 -1.79 -18.63 -9.41
N PRO A 59 -2.54 -17.53 -9.49
CA PRO A 59 -3.95 -17.58 -9.83
C PRO A 59 -4.14 -18.07 -11.27
N PRO A 60 -5.16 -18.90 -11.54
CA PRO A 60 -5.48 -19.33 -12.89
C PRO A 60 -5.94 -18.16 -13.77
N ALA A 61 -5.80 -18.28 -15.08
CA ALA A 61 -6.16 -17.24 -16.04
C ALA A 61 -7.64 -16.82 -15.97
N SER A 62 -8.52 -17.68 -15.46
CA SER A 62 -9.93 -17.37 -15.21
C SER A 62 -10.13 -16.29 -14.14
N LEU A 63 -9.19 -16.14 -13.21
CA LEU A 63 -9.19 -15.10 -12.20
C LEU A 63 -8.39 -13.87 -12.66
N SER A 64 -8.74 -13.33 -13.82
CA SER A 64 -8.02 -12.21 -14.45
C SER A 64 -8.01 -10.92 -13.64
N PHE A 65 -8.84 -10.82 -12.61
CA PHE A 65 -8.88 -9.73 -11.64
C PHE A 65 -7.89 -9.92 -10.47
N CYS A 66 -7.10 -10.98 -10.47
CA CYS A 66 -6.01 -11.21 -9.52
C CYS A 66 -4.69 -10.66 -10.09
N SER A 67 -3.86 -10.13 -9.20
CA SER A 67 -2.54 -9.56 -9.53
C SER A 67 -1.46 -10.10 -8.61
N THR A 68 -0.31 -10.41 -9.20
CA THR A 68 0.94 -10.74 -8.49
C THR A 68 1.99 -9.63 -8.69
N ALA A 69 1.60 -8.51 -9.28
CA ALA A 69 2.49 -7.40 -9.59
C ALA A 69 3.12 -6.81 -8.31
N LEU A 70 4.37 -6.42 -8.40
CA LEU A 70 5.15 -5.86 -7.29
C LEU A 70 4.42 -4.71 -6.59
N TYR A 71 3.87 -3.78 -7.37
CA TYR A 71 3.13 -2.65 -6.82
C TYR A 71 1.91 -3.10 -6.00
N ASP A 72 1.09 -3.99 -6.54
CA ASP A 72 -0.13 -4.43 -5.87
C ASP A 72 0.19 -5.14 -4.56
N ARG A 73 1.17 -6.02 -4.57
CA ARG A 73 1.62 -6.73 -3.38
C ARG A 73 2.21 -5.79 -2.34
N ALA A 74 3.08 -4.86 -2.73
CA ALA A 74 3.66 -3.87 -1.83
C ALA A 74 2.59 -2.95 -1.24
N ALA A 75 1.66 -2.44 -2.06
CA ALA A 75 0.60 -1.52 -1.63
C ALA A 75 -0.43 -2.17 -0.69
N HIS A 76 -0.49 -3.51 -0.63
CA HIS A 76 -1.40 -4.29 0.21
C HIS A 76 -0.68 -5.09 1.31
N THR A 77 0.62 -4.85 1.51
CA THR A 77 1.38 -5.54 2.56
C THR A 77 0.89 -5.15 3.95
N TYR A 78 0.64 -3.88 4.17
CA TYR A 78 0.24 -3.32 5.45
C TYR A 78 -0.95 -2.39 5.30
N GLY A 79 -1.57 -2.04 6.42
CA GLY A 79 -2.53 -0.95 6.50
C GLY A 79 -1.86 0.42 6.31
N LYS A 80 -2.50 1.46 6.82
CA LYS A 80 -2.00 2.84 6.76
C LYS A 80 -1.88 3.45 8.17
N SER A 81 -1.65 2.60 9.18
CA SER A 81 -1.36 3.05 10.54
C SER A 81 0.08 3.56 10.64
N PHE A 82 0.38 4.30 11.69
CA PHE A 82 1.73 4.80 11.91
C PHE A 82 2.80 3.70 12.01
N PRO A 83 2.59 2.58 12.73
CA PRO A 83 3.54 1.46 12.72
C PRO A 83 3.77 0.87 11.32
N ASP A 84 2.72 0.79 10.49
CA ASP A 84 2.82 0.30 9.12
C ASP A 84 3.64 1.26 8.25
N TYR A 85 3.47 2.57 8.49
CA TYR A 85 4.30 3.59 7.85
C TYR A 85 5.78 3.40 8.18
N VAL A 86 6.13 3.19 9.46
CA VAL A 86 7.52 2.97 9.89
C VAL A 86 8.10 1.71 9.24
N ARG A 87 7.36 0.59 9.19
CA ARG A 87 7.80 -0.64 8.50
C ARG A 87 8.09 -0.39 7.03
N GLY A 88 7.18 0.29 6.34
CA GLY A 88 7.39 0.65 4.94
C GLY A 88 8.61 1.56 4.73
N LEU A 89 8.85 2.52 5.64
CA LEU A 89 10.00 3.42 5.59
C LEU A 89 11.33 2.69 5.68
N VAL A 90 11.41 1.64 6.50
CA VAL A 90 12.63 0.83 6.63
C VAL A 90 12.69 -0.34 5.64
N GLY A 91 11.75 -0.41 4.70
CA GLY A 91 11.74 -1.43 3.65
C GLY A 91 11.31 -2.83 4.12
N ASP A 92 10.63 -2.94 5.27
CA ASP A 92 10.08 -4.21 5.72
C ASP A 92 8.76 -4.51 4.99
N TYR A 93 8.82 -5.44 4.05
CA TYR A 93 7.69 -5.98 3.29
C TYR A 93 7.61 -7.51 3.44
N SER A 94 8.11 -8.05 4.53
CA SER A 94 8.16 -9.49 4.82
C SER A 94 6.78 -10.17 4.85
N SER A 95 5.72 -9.39 5.10
CA SER A 95 4.34 -9.87 5.13
C SER A 95 3.56 -9.58 3.83
N ALA A 96 4.25 -9.34 2.72
CA ALA A 96 3.59 -9.06 1.45
C ALA A 96 2.69 -10.24 1.02
N PRO A 97 1.44 -9.97 0.58
CA PRO A 97 0.55 -11.03 0.10
C PRO A 97 1.10 -11.65 -1.17
N ASP A 98 0.80 -12.93 -1.39
CA ASP A 98 1.17 -13.63 -2.62
C ASP A 98 0.41 -13.06 -3.82
N VAL A 99 -0.89 -12.81 -3.62
CA VAL A 99 -1.84 -12.37 -4.65
C VAL A 99 -2.74 -11.28 -4.09
N VAL A 100 -3.07 -10.30 -4.89
CA VAL A 100 -4.09 -9.29 -4.59
C VAL A 100 -5.23 -9.44 -5.59
N ALA A 101 -6.45 -9.62 -5.10
CA ALA A 101 -7.64 -9.73 -5.93
C ALA A 101 -8.47 -8.44 -5.88
N TYR A 102 -9.00 -8.04 -7.04
CA TYR A 102 -9.86 -6.87 -7.22
C TYR A 102 -11.25 -7.26 -7.76
N PRO A 103 -12.01 -8.08 -7.02
CA PRO A 103 -13.32 -8.52 -7.48
C PRO A 103 -14.28 -7.34 -7.60
N ARG A 104 -15.14 -7.39 -8.62
CA ARG A 104 -16.15 -6.36 -8.91
C ARG A 104 -17.58 -6.87 -8.78
N THR A 105 -17.74 -8.19 -8.75
CA THR A 105 -19.04 -8.86 -8.61
C THR A 105 -18.99 -9.91 -7.51
N GLU A 106 -20.17 -10.34 -7.09
CA GLU A 106 -20.30 -11.40 -6.08
C GLU A 106 -19.72 -12.73 -6.60
N GLU A 107 -19.95 -13.03 -7.88
CA GLU A 107 -19.40 -14.23 -8.52
C GLU A 107 -17.87 -14.23 -8.52
N GLU A 108 -17.25 -13.09 -8.74
CA GLU A 108 -15.79 -12.95 -8.66
C GLU A 108 -15.28 -13.15 -7.22
N ILE A 109 -16.02 -12.66 -6.22
CA ILE A 109 -15.69 -12.91 -4.81
C ILE A 109 -15.76 -14.41 -4.51
N LEU A 110 -16.84 -15.07 -4.90
CA LEU A 110 -16.99 -16.51 -4.70
C LEU A 110 -15.87 -17.29 -5.40
N ALA A 111 -15.57 -16.96 -6.65
CA ALA A 111 -14.53 -17.62 -7.41
C ALA A 111 -13.14 -17.51 -6.77
N VAL A 112 -12.78 -16.34 -6.22
CA VAL A 112 -11.49 -16.19 -5.53
C VAL A 112 -11.48 -16.94 -4.19
N LEU A 113 -12.60 -16.97 -3.47
CA LEU A 113 -12.69 -17.72 -2.21
C LEU A 113 -12.60 -19.22 -2.42
N ASP A 114 -13.27 -19.76 -3.44
CA ASP A 114 -13.19 -21.16 -3.81
C ASP A 114 -11.76 -21.55 -4.19
N TRP A 115 -11.14 -20.75 -5.07
CA TRP A 115 -9.74 -20.97 -5.45
C TRP A 115 -8.79 -20.90 -4.24
N ALA A 116 -8.96 -19.93 -3.36
CA ALA A 116 -8.14 -19.79 -2.16
C ALA A 116 -8.33 -20.98 -1.21
N GLY A 117 -9.57 -21.50 -1.08
CA GLY A 117 -9.87 -22.70 -0.32
C GLY A 117 -9.14 -23.94 -0.88
N ASP A 118 -9.20 -24.15 -2.19
CA ASP A 118 -8.50 -25.24 -2.87
C ASP A 118 -6.98 -25.13 -2.72
N ALA A 119 -6.45 -23.92 -2.76
CA ALA A 119 -5.03 -23.62 -2.56
C ALA A 119 -4.60 -23.63 -1.08
N GLN A 120 -5.53 -23.85 -0.15
CA GLN A 120 -5.31 -23.73 1.30
C GLN A 120 -4.69 -22.38 1.71
N ALA A 121 -5.10 -21.31 1.06
CA ALA A 121 -4.63 -19.96 1.29
C ALA A 121 -5.55 -19.17 2.21
N SER A 122 -4.96 -18.34 3.05
CA SER A 122 -5.71 -17.38 3.86
C SER A 122 -6.12 -16.18 3.03
N VAL A 123 -7.35 -15.71 3.19
CA VAL A 123 -7.87 -14.51 2.54
C VAL A 123 -8.10 -13.43 3.58
N THR A 124 -7.52 -12.25 3.34
CA THR A 124 -7.71 -11.08 4.20
C THR A 124 -8.43 -9.99 3.40
N PRO A 125 -9.64 -9.60 3.78
CA PRO A 125 -10.30 -8.46 3.15
C PRO A 125 -9.52 -7.18 3.41
N PHE A 126 -9.23 -6.43 2.34
CA PHE A 126 -8.58 -5.13 2.43
C PHE A 126 -9.60 -4.04 2.10
N TRP A 127 -9.91 -3.22 3.08
CA TRP A 127 -10.82 -2.10 2.91
C TRP A 127 -10.05 -0.81 2.66
N ARG A 128 -10.28 -0.22 1.50
CA ARG A 128 -9.84 1.14 1.22
C ARG A 128 -10.87 2.08 1.82
N GLY A 129 -10.55 2.80 2.90
CA GLY A 129 -11.46 3.76 3.53
C GLY A 129 -12.11 4.67 2.49
N ILE A 130 -13.43 4.89 2.61
CA ILE A 130 -14.16 5.81 1.75
C ILE A 130 -13.63 7.22 2.06
N GLU A 131 -12.89 7.82 1.14
CA GLU A 131 -12.76 9.27 1.12
C GLU A 131 -14.17 9.85 0.95
N ARG A 132 -14.75 10.33 2.04
CA ARG A 132 -15.97 11.12 1.95
C ARG A 132 -15.63 12.34 1.09
N ARG A 133 -16.07 12.32 -0.17
CA ARG A 133 -16.14 13.56 -0.95
C ARG A 133 -16.98 14.53 -0.12
N ARG A 134 -16.35 15.56 0.45
CA ARG A 134 -17.09 16.74 0.91
C ARG A 134 -17.72 17.32 -0.34
N ARG A 135 -19.04 17.13 -0.48
CA ARG A 135 -19.82 17.96 -1.40
C ARG A 135 -19.77 19.36 -0.82
N GLY A 136 -19.06 20.26 -1.52
CA GLY A 136 -19.20 21.68 -1.34
C GLY A 136 -20.54 22.16 -1.90
#